data_3339298bb6ede64d0cc79c6a65fcbdf1
#
_entry.id   3339298bb6ede64d0cc79c6a65fcbdf1
#
_cell.length_a   1.000
_cell.length_b   1.000
_cell.length_c   1.000
_cell.angle_alpha   90.00
_cell.angle_beta   90.00
_cell.angle_gamma   90.00
#
_symmetry.space_group_name_H-M   'P 1'
#
loop_
_entity.id
_entity.type
_entity.pdbx_description
1 polymer ?
#
loop_
_entity_poly.entity_id
_entity_poly.type
_entity_poly.pdbx_seq_one_letter_code
_entity_poly.pdbx_strand_id
1 'polypeptide(L)'
;MNFVRVKEKSSNYIVALFLYATLIVDLIRKIGWGNVDLVRNIIYILVFLSIIYSIFRLGNLVAAMFVALGVSCIYIVSFLINSSYPELYLTSWTLFIMRLWPAYIIGRYLKDWDSVLNTVRHLIWIAFIYSILIIISPEVTKASYITVASNLIYVVLLATYSSVKQGKWFSLMLCVVCWLPMLLYGSRTMLFGILVVFFLSFLLSLKRMSLGKQLVVITLLIVCVAIITINFNTLFKWLYDVFPTSRTLQYLVAGDIFDDSNRFVYYDRIKNSLSLYPFKVYGFLGDRIYYAEQGVDILSVGEIESMYSHNVPLELCMNFGLLPGVFLNLYFMYKIVKCIGMLSKGNGGAFQIVFVIFLGVTLVNMIVSVSYLNEYSIWLIIGLVFHILGQHNAKKLNELKC
;
A
#
# COMPACT_ATOMS: atom_id res chain seq x y z
N MET A 1 28.65 -23.16 -7.35
CA MET A 1 28.33 -21.72 -7.38
C MET A 1 27.09 -21.34 -8.21
N ASN A 2 26.76 -22.06 -9.28
CA ASN A 2 25.61 -21.72 -10.16
C ASN A 2 24.22 -22.03 -9.57
N PHE A 3 24.08 -23.06 -8.74
CA PHE A 3 22.79 -23.46 -8.16
C PHE A 3 22.22 -22.47 -7.14
N VAL A 4 23.05 -21.78 -6.38
CA VAL A 4 22.62 -20.76 -5.40
C VAL A 4 22.10 -19.52 -6.14
N ARG A 5 22.78 -19.08 -7.21
CA ARG A 5 22.35 -17.92 -8.03
C ARG A 5 21.02 -18.15 -8.77
N VAL A 6 20.76 -19.38 -9.24
CA VAL A 6 19.48 -19.71 -9.91
C VAL A 6 18.32 -19.68 -8.90
N LYS A 7 18.60 -20.04 -7.64
CA LYS A 7 17.61 -20.11 -6.56
C LYS A 7 17.21 -18.74 -6.00
N GLU A 8 18.15 -17.80 -5.90
CA GLU A 8 17.85 -16.41 -5.53
C GLU A 8 17.05 -15.69 -6.61
N LYS A 9 17.33 -15.92 -7.89
CA LYS A 9 16.57 -15.36 -9.00
C LYS A 9 15.10 -15.77 -8.99
N SER A 10 14.78 -17.04 -8.69
CA SER A 10 13.38 -17.50 -8.66
C SER A 10 12.55 -16.80 -7.57
N SER A 11 13.13 -16.59 -6.39
CA SER A 11 12.48 -15.87 -5.28
C SER A 11 12.12 -14.43 -5.65
N ASN A 12 12.98 -13.74 -6.41
CA ASN A 12 12.77 -12.35 -6.79
C ASN A 12 11.63 -12.19 -7.81
N TYR A 13 11.48 -13.14 -8.75
CA TYR A 13 10.35 -13.18 -9.67
C TYR A 13 9.02 -13.38 -8.95
N ILE A 14 8.98 -14.21 -7.91
CA ILE A 14 7.78 -14.47 -7.11
C ILE A 14 7.34 -13.18 -6.39
N VAL A 15 8.28 -12.46 -5.79
CA VAL A 15 7.96 -11.19 -5.13
C VAL A 15 7.50 -10.14 -6.14
N ALA A 16 8.16 -10.03 -7.29
CA ALA A 16 7.70 -9.14 -8.35
C ALA A 16 6.30 -9.54 -8.84
N LEU A 17 6.04 -10.83 -9.05
CA LEU A 17 4.71 -11.33 -9.42
C LEU A 17 3.65 -11.00 -8.36
N PHE A 18 3.99 -11.11 -7.06
CA PHE A 18 3.10 -10.69 -5.97
C PHE A 18 2.69 -9.20 -6.11
N LEU A 19 3.66 -8.31 -6.40
CA LEU A 19 3.39 -6.88 -6.58
C LEU A 19 2.54 -6.60 -7.84
N TYR A 20 2.67 -7.41 -8.88
CA TYR A 20 1.88 -7.31 -10.11
C TYR A 20 0.57 -8.09 -10.08
N ALA A 21 0.31 -8.90 -9.05
CA ALA A 21 -0.81 -9.85 -9.04
C ALA A 21 -2.17 -9.18 -9.26
N THR A 22 -2.45 -8.10 -8.52
CA THR A 22 -3.72 -7.35 -8.65
C THR A 22 -3.87 -6.71 -10.03
N LEU A 23 -2.77 -6.17 -10.56
CA LEU A 23 -2.74 -5.57 -11.90
C LEU A 23 -3.00 -6.61 -12.99
N ILE A 24 -2.37 -7.79 -12.90
CA ILE A 24 -2.57 -8.90 -13.85
C ILE A 24 -4.03 -9.38 -13.80
N VAL A 25 -4.60 -9.56 -12.62
CA VAL A 25 -6.00 -9.97 -12.45
C VAL A 25 -6.96 -8.94 -13.07
N ASP A 26 -6.72 -7.66 -12.83
CA ASP A 26 -7.57 -6.61 -13.39
C ASP A 26 -7.39 -6.47 -14.92
N LEU A 27 -6.18 -6.68 -15.42
CA LEU A 27 -5.90 -6.73 -16.86
C LEU A 27 -6.69 -7.86 -17.53
N ILE A 28 -6.67 -9.06 -16.96
CA ILE A 28 -7.42 -10.22 -17.47
C ILE A 28 -8.93 -9.93 -17.46
N ARG A 29 -9.43 -9.30 -16.40
CA ARG A 29 -10.84 -8.88 -16.31
C ARG A 29 -11.23 -7.93 -17.45
N LYS A 30 -10.38 -6.95 -17.76
CA LYS A 30 -10.65 -5.96 -18.82
C LYS A 30 -10.60 -6.54 -20.22
N ILE A 31 -9.77 -7.56 -20.45
CA ILE A 31 -9.70 -8.27 -21.73
C ILE A 31 -10.89 -9.23 -21.90
N GLY A 32 -11.67 -9.49 -20.85
CA GLY A 32 -12.82 -10.41 -20.88
C GLY A 32 -12.42 -11.88 -20.99
N TRP A 33 -11.20 -12.22 -20.58
CA TRP A 33 -10.64 -13.56 -20.74
C TRP A 33 -10.94 -14.47 -19.54
N GLY A 34 -11.89 -15.39 -19.71
CA GLY A 34 -12.13 -16.50 -18.81
C GLY A 34 -12.75 -16.15 -17.44
N ASN A 35 -12.69 -17.10 -16.51
CA ASN A 35 -13.15 -16.92 -15.13
C ASN A 35 -12.08 -16.17 -14.32
N VAL A 36 -12.28 -14.87 -14.14
CA VAL A 36 -11.34 -13.96 -13.47
C VAL A 36 -11.06 -14.38 -12.02
N ASP A 37 -12.08 -14.89 -11.33
CA ASP A 37 -11.94 -15.32 -9.93
C ASP A 37 -11.08 -16.57 -9.81
N LEU A 38 -11.21 -17.50 -10.74
CA LEU A 38 -10.35 -18.67 -10.83
C LEU A 38 -8.89 -18.26 -11.06
N VAL A 39 -8.64 -17.38 -12.02
CA VAL A 39 -7.28 -16.89 -12.33
C VAL A 39 -6.67 -16.17 -11.13
N ARG A 40 -7.45 -15.30 -10.48
CA ARG A 40 -7.04 -14.61 -9.26
C ARG A 40 -6.61 -15.59 -8.17
N ASN A 41 -7.43 -16.59 -7.90
CA ASN A 41 -7.17 -17.58 -6.86
C ASN A 41 -5.94 -18.42 -7.19
N ILE A 42 -5.76 -18.84 -8.45
CA ILE A 42 -4.55 -19.56 -8.90
C ILE A 42 -3.30 -18.71 -8.68
N ILE A 43 -3.30 -17.44 -9.07
CA ILE A 43 -2.14 -16.54 -8.90
C ILE A 43 -1.80 -16.42 -7.40
N TYR A 44 -2.81 -16.17 -6.54
CA TYR A 44 -2.55 -16.03 -5.11
C TYR A 44 -2.07 -17.33 -4.47
N ILE A 45 -2.62 -18.48 -4.85
CA ILE A 45 -2.15 -19.79 -4.35
C ILE A 45 -0.70 -20.05 -4.77
N LEU A 46 -0.36 -19.81 -6.04
CA LEU A 46 1.01 -19.99 -6.53
C LEU A 46 2.01 -19.07 -5.82
N VAL A 47 1.65 -17.80 -5.64
CA VAL A 47 2.47 -16.83 -4.89
C VAL A 47 2.62 -17.27 -3.44
N PHE A 48 1.53 -17.64 -2.78
CA PHE A 48 1.52 -18.12 -1.40
C PHE A 48 2.42 -19.35 -1.20
N LEU A 49 2.24 -20.40 -1.99
CA LEU A 49 3.04 -21.61 -1.91
C LEU A 49 4.52 -21.34 -2.14
N SER A 50 4.84 -20.44 -3.09
CA SER A 50 6.21 -20.08 -3.40
C SER A 50 6.87 -19.27 -2.28
N ILE A 51 6.13 -18.40 -1.61
CA ILE A 51 6.59 -17.64 -0.44
C ILE A 51 6.82 -18.59 0.73
N ILE A 52 5.88 -19.49 1.02
CA ILE A 52 6.03 -20.52 2.07
C ILE A 52 7.28 -21.37 1.83
N TYR A 53 7.47 -21.85 0.60
CA TYR A 53 8.67 -22.62 0.24
C TYR A 53 9.96 -21.82 0.47
N SER A 54 9.98 -20.54 0.09
CA SER A 54 11.14 -19.66 0.29
C SER A 54 11.47 -19.48 1.78
N ILE A 55 10.44 -19.32 2.64
CA ILE A 55 10.62 -19.13 4.09
C ILE A 55 11.06 -20.43 4.76
N PHE A 56 10.43 -21.54 4.41
CA PHE A 56 10.79 -22.87 4.93
C PHE A 56 12.29 -23.12 4.74
N ARG A 57 12.80 -22.72 3.60
CA ARG A 57 14.21 -22.90 3.24
C ARG A 57 15.16 -21.94 3.97
N LEU A 58 14.69 -20.76 4.38
CA LEU A 58 15.47 -19.77 5.13
C LEU A 58 15.52 -20.05 6.64
N GLY A 59 14.84 -21.10 7.11
CA GLY A 59 14.78 -21.44 8.54
C GLY A 59 13.97 -20.48 9.42
N ASN A 60 13.21 -19.57 8.82
CA ASN A 60 12.42 -18.55 9.54
C ASN A 60 10.93 -18.90 9.63
N LEU A 61 10.55 -20.12 9.23
CA LEU A 61 9.14 -20.54 9.17
C LEU A 61 8.44 -20.43 10.52
N VAL A 62 9.10 -20.87 11.60
CA VAL A 62 8.50 -20.86 12.95
C VAL A 62 8.12 -19.44 13.36
N ALA A 63 9.02 -18.46 13.22
CA ALA A 63 8.73 -17.08 13.57
C ALA A 63 7.62 -16.46 12.68
N ALA A 64 7.58 -16.82 11.40
CA ALA A 64 6.52 -16.38 10.50
C ALA A 64 5.15 -16.99 10.87
N MET A 65 5.14 -18.28 11.25
CA MET A 65 3.92 -18.97 11.70
C MET A 65 3.37 -18.41 13.00
N PHE A 66 4.20 -17.96 13.94
CA PHE A 66 3.72 -17.30 15.16
C PHE A 66 2.88 -16.07 14.87
N VAL A 67 3.25 -15.28 13.87
CA VAL A 67 2.44 -14.11 13.45
C VAL A 67 1.11 -14.56 12.86
N ALA A 68 1.12 -15.57 11.98
CA ALA A 68 -0.12 -16.10 11.41
C ALA A 68 -1.05 -16.66 12.48
N LEU A 69 -0.52 -17.44 13.42
CA LEU A 69 -1.27 -18.02 14.53
C LEU A 69 -1.83 -16.93 15.45
N GLY A 70 -1.01 -15.95 15.84
CA GLY A 70 -1.45 -14.85 16.70
C GLY A 70 -2.61 -14.05 16.08
N VAL A 71 -2.51 -13.69 14.80
CA VAL A 71 -3.58 -12.98 14.10
C VAL A 71 -4.81 -13.88 13.93
N SER A 72 -4.63 -15.19 13.61
CA SER A 72 -5.75 -16.14 13.53
C SER A 72 -6.48 -16.29 14.87
N CYS A 73 -5.76 -16.28 16.00
CA CYS A 73 -6.39 -16.27 17.32
C CYS A 73 -7.24 -15.01 17.53
N ILE A 74 -6.77 -13.84 17.07
CA ILE A 74 -7.57 -12.61 17.15
C ILE A 74 -8.84 -12.73 16.29
N TYR A 75 -8.75 -13.32 15.08
CA TYR A 75 -9.94 -13.60 14.25
C TYR A 75 -10.95 -14.50 14.98
N ILE A 76 -10.48 -15.59 15.61
CA ILE A 76 -11.34 -16.51 16.35
C ILE A 76 -12.02 -15.80 17.53
N VAL A 77 -11.26 -15.04 18.33
CA VAL A 77 -11.81 -14.28 19.46
C VAL A 77 -12.83 -13.25 18.97
N SER A 78 -12.52 -12.54 17.89
CA SER A 78 -13.43 -11.56 17.29
C SER A 78 -14.70 -12.19 16.77
N PHE A 79 -14.61 -13.36 16.15
CA PHE A 79 -15.78 -14.15 15.74
C PHE A 79 -16.64 -14.58 16.95
N LEU A 80 -16.03 -14.99 18.05
CA LEU A 80 -16.77 -15.34 19.25
C LEU A 80 -17.52 -14.15 19.88
N ILE A 81 -16.96 -12.92 19.71
CA ILE A 81 -17.62 -11.68 20.14
C ILE A 81 -18.81 -11.34 19.22
N ASN A 82 -18.68 -11.57 17.90
CA ASN A 82 -19.64 -11.15 16.88
C ASN A 82 -19.96 -12.31 15.92
N SER A 83 -20.66 -13.31 16.39
CA SER A 83 -20.93 -14.56 15.63
C SER A 83 -21.96 -14.43 14.51
N SER A 84 -22.59 -13.27 14.33
CA SER A 84 -23.69 -13.04 13.37
C SER A 84 -23.29 -13.18 11.90
N TYR A 85 -21.99 -13.03 11.56
CA TYR A 85 -21.52 -12.98 10.18
C TYR A 85 -20.32 -13.91 9.93
N PRO A 86 -20.47 -15.25 10.00
CA PRO A 86 -19.37 -16.21 9.89
C PRO A 86 -18.64 -16.14 8.54
N GLU A 87 -19.38 -15.92 7.45
CA GLU A 87 -18.80 -15.82 6.10
C GLU A 87 -17.87 -14.61 5.94
N LEU A 88 -18.20 -13.48 6.58
CA LEU A 88 -17.37 -12.29 6.58
C LEU A 88 -16.02 -12.55 7.25
N TYR A 89 -16.02 -13.25 8.40
CA TYR A 89 -14.79 -13.63 9.09
C TYR A 89 -13.95 -14.61 8.28
N LEU A 90 -14.58 -15.61 7.67
CA LEU A 90 -13.87 -16.60 6.84
C LEU A 90 -13.24 -15.95 5.61
N THR A 91 -13.96 -15.07 4.93
CA THR A 91 -13.47 -14.33 3.76
C THR A 91 -12.26 -13.44 4.14
N SER A 92 -12.39 -12.65 5.21
CA SER A 92 -11.33 -11.75 5.67
C SER A 92 -10.09 -12.52 6.18
N TRP A 93 -10.29 -13.63 6.91
CA TRP A 93 -9.21 -14.49 7.36
C TRP A 93 -8.48 -15.16 6.17
N THR A 94 -9.22 -15.61 5.17
CA THR A 94 -8.63 -16.16 3.93
C THR A 94 -7.80 -15.12 3.21
N LEU A 95 -8.29 -13.87 3.11
CA LEU A 95 -7.53 -12.75 2.55
C LEU A 95 -6.26 -12.47 3.35
N PHE A 96 -6.33 -12.51 4.68
CA PHE A 96 -5.16 -12.39 5.54
C PHE A 96 -4.11 -13.44 5.22
N ILE A 97 -4.48 -14.72 5.22
CA ILE A 97 -3.54 -15.82 4.96
C ILE A 97 -2.95 -15.75 3.55
N MET A 98 -3.77 -15.48 2.53
CA MET A 98 -3.33 -15.56 1.13
C MET A 98 -2.60 -14.31 0.63
N ARG A 99 -2.80 -13.14 1.26
CA ARG A 99 -2.29 -11.88 0.75
C ARG A 99 -1.56 -11.03 1.79
N LEU A 100 -2.14 -10.84 2.98
CA LEU A 100 -1.60 -9.90 3.97
C LEU A 100 -0.39 -10.50 4.70
N TRP A 101 -0.50 -11.73 5.14
CA TRP A 101 0.60 -12.45 5.77
C TRP A 101 1.80 -12.68 4.81
N PRO A 102 1.63 -13.10 3.53
CA PRO A 102 2.71 -13.08 2.55
C PRO A 102 3.40 -11.72 2.39
N ALA A 103 2.64 -10.61 2.37
CA ALA A 103 3.21 -9.27 2.32
C ALA A 103 4.10 -8.96 3.53
N TYR A 104 3.63 -9.30 4.74
CA TYR A 104 4.44 -9.18 5.97
C TYR A 104 5.75 -9.97 5.85
N ILE A 105 5.69 -11.18 5.35
CA ILE A 105 6.85 -12.06 5.18
C ILE A 105 7.86 -11.47 4.20
N ILE A 106 7.38 -10.99 3.04
CA ILE A 106 8.22 -10.32 2.05
C ILE A 106 8.95 -9.15 2.72
N GLY A 107 8.22 -8.28 3.41
CA GLY A 107 8.81 -7.14 4.11
C GLY A 107 9.83 -7.54 5.17
N ARG A 108 9.57 -8.63 5.92
CA ARG A 108 10.39 -9.06 7.06
C ARG A 108 11.66 -9.80 6.68
N TYR A 109 11.63 -10.64 5.65
CA TYR A 109 12.69 -11.59 5.37
C TYR A 109 13.41 -11.39 4.05
N LEU A 110 12.87 -10.60 3.13
CA LEU A 110 13.52 -10.31 1.86
C LEU A 110 14.72 -9.38 2.08
N LYS A 111 15.89 -9.79 1.58
CA LYS A 111 17.15 -9.04 1.73
C LYS A 111 17.57 -8.35 0.43
N ASP A 112 17.39 -9.02 -0.71
CA ASP A 112 17.87 -8.55 -2.01
C ASP A 112 16.77 -7.76 -2.76
N TRP A 113 16.52 -6.54 -2.30
CA TRP A 113 15.59 -5.63 -2.97
C TRP A 113 16.12 -5.07 -4.30
N ASP A 114 17.45 -5.02 -4.49
CA ASP A 114 18.03 -4.58 -5.78
C ASP A 114 17.62 -5.51 -6.93
N SER A 115 17.67 -6.81 -6.69
CA SER A 115 17.25 -7.81 -7.67
C SER A 115 15.74 -7.78 -7.91
N VAL A 116 14.92 -7.58 -6.87
CA VAL A 116 13.46 -7.42 -7.02
C VAL A 116 13.13 -6.17 -7.83
N LEU A 117 13.75 -5.03 -7.53
CA LEU A 117 13.57 -3.79 -8.29
C LEU A 117 13.92 -3.96 -9.76
N ASN A 118 15.00 -4.69 -10.05
CA ASN A 118 15.37 -5.01 -11.42
C ASN A 118 14.31 -5.87 -12.12
N THR A 119 13.76 -6.87 -11.42
CA THR A 119 12.69 -7.72 -11.96
C THR A 119 11.39 -6.92 -12.18
N VAL A 120 10.99 -6.08 -11.22
CA VAL A 120 9.83 -5.19 -11.34
C VAL A 120 9.98 -4.29 -12.58
N ARG A 121 11.18 -3.72 -12.80
CA ARG A 121 11.47 -2.93 -13.99
C ARG A 121 11.34 -3.75 -15.30
N HIS A 122 11.80 -5.00 -15.32
CA HIS A 122 11.66 -5.85 -16.50
C HIS A 122 10.20 -6.19 -16.82
N LEU A 123 9.35 -6.28 -15.81
CA LEU A 123 7.92 -6.55 -15.96
C LEU A 123 7.07 -5.30 -16.19
N ILE A 124 7.66 -4.11 -16.34
CA ILE A 124 6.93 -2.84 -16.50
C ILE A 124 6.05 -2.82 -17.75
N TRP A 125 6.34 -3.63 -18.77
CA TRP A 125 5.53 -3.76 -19.95
C TRP A 125 4.10 -4.25 -19.64
N ILE A 126 3.88 -5.02 -18.54
CA ILE A 126 2.54 -5.43 -18.09
C ILE A 126 1.74 -4.20 -17.65
N ALA A 127 2.37 -3.33 -16.85
CA ALA A 127 1.76 -2.07 -16.44
C ALA A 127 1.53 -1.12 -17.62
N PHE A 128 2.42 -1.13 -18.61
CA PHE A 128 2.28 -0.36 -19.83
C PHE A 128 1.06 -0.81 -20.65
N ILE A 129 0.89 -2.11 -20.90
CA ILE A 129 -0.28 -2.65 -21.61
C ILE A 129 -1.56 -2.28 -20.87
N TYR A 130 -1.59 -2.47 -19.55
CA TYR A 130 -2.72 -2.09 -18.69
C TYR A 130 -3.04 -0.60 -18.82
N SER A 131 -2.04 0.26 -18.82
CA SER A 131 -2.18 1.71 -18.95
C SER A 131 -2.74 2.13 -20.29
N ILE A 132 -2.28 1.53 -21.38
CA ILE A 132 -2.80 1.77 -22.73
C ILE A 132 -4.27 1.37 -22.84
N LEU A 133 -4.65 0.22 -22.29
CA LEU A 133 -6.06 -0.22 -22.30
C LEU A 133 -6.97 0.76 -21.54
N ILE A 134 -6.50 1.31 -20.41
CA ILE A 134 -7.26 2.31 -19.66
C ILE A 134 -7.41 3.62 -20.43
N ILE A 135 -6.36 4.08 -21.12
CA ILE A 135 -6.40 5.31 -21.90
C ILE A 135 -7.36 5.16 -23.10
N ILE A 136 -7.34 4.01 -23.78
CA ILE A 136 -8.20 3.76 -24.94
C ILE A 136 -9.68 3.55 -24.55
N SER A 137 -9.93 2.94 -23.38
CA SER A 137 -11.29 2.58 -22.94
C SER A 137 -11.61 3.16 -21.55
N PRO A 138 -11.64 4.49 -21.39
CA PRO A 138 -11.86 5.12 -20.09
C PRO A 138 -13.26 4.83 -19.50
N GLU A 139 -14.26 4.56 -20.34
CA GLU A 139 -15.63 4.28 -19.89
C GLU A 139 -15.74 3.00 -19.04
N VAL A 140 -14.91 1.99 -19.35
CA VAL A 140 -14.85 0.74 -18.57
C VAL A 140 -14.30 0.99 -17.17
N THR A 141 -13.67 2.15 -16.94
CA THR A 141 -12.98 2.49 -15.67
C THR A 141 -13.82 3.29 -14.70
N LYS A 142 -15.03 3.72 -15.04
CA LYS A 142 -15.89 4.60 -14.19
C LYS A 142 -16.08 4.08 -12.75
N ALA A 143 -16.16 2.77 -12.56
CA ALA A 143 -16.37 2.16 -11.25
C ALA A 143 -15.07 1.80 -10.51
N SER A 144 -13.89 1.99 -11.11
CA SER A 144 -12.64 1.42 -10.60
C SER A 144 -11.42 2.36 -10.57
N TYR A 145 -11.64 3.69 -10.51
CA TYR A 145 -10.54 4.66 -10.46
C TYR A 145 -9.55 4.41 -9.29
N ILE A 146 -10.07 3.97 -8.14
CA ILE A 146 -9.23 3.59 -6.99
C ILE A 146 -8.38 2.37 -7.33
N THR A 147 -8.98 1.38 -8.00
CA THR A 147 -8.31 0.14 -8.40
C THR A 147 -7.18 0.41 -9.40
N VAL A 148 -7.41 1.29 -10.38
CA VAL A 148 -6.38 1.67 -11.36
C VAL A 148 -5.15 2.26 -10.67
N ALA A 149 -5.36 3.22 -9.79
CA ALA A 149 -4.27 3.86 -9.07
C ALA A 149 -3.56 2.89 -8.13
N SER A 150 -4.29 2.09 -7.34
CA SER A 150 -3.71 1.14 -6.38
C SER A 150 -2.92 0.02 -7.06
N ASN A 151 -3.34 -0.43 -8.24
CA ASN A 151 -2.65 -1.46 -9.00
C ASN A 151 -1.32 -0.96 -9.61
N LEU A 152 -1.27 0.30 -10.04
CA LEU A 152 -0.11 0.86 -10.74
C LEU A 152 0.93 1.48 -9.80
N ILE A 153 0.51 2.14 -8.72
CA ILE A 153 1.36 3.07 -7.99
C ILE A 153 2.67 2.46 -7.49
N TYR A 154 2.62 1.30 -6.85
CA TYR A 154 3.83 0.68 -6.30
C TYR A 154 4.77 0.19 -7.40
N VAL A 155 4.24 -0.51 -8.40
CA VAL A 155 5.06 -1.07 -9.48
C VAL A 155 5.68 0.02 -10.36
N VAL A 156 4.94 1.11 -10.63
CA VAL A 156 5.43 2.23 -11.43
C VAL A 156 6.49 3.03 -10.68
N LEU A 157 6.29 3.35 -9.39
CA LEU A 157 7.29 4.04 -8.57
C LEU A 157 8.58 3.22 -8.45
N LEU A 158 8.48 1.92 -8.14
CA LEU A 158 9.63 1.02 -8.02
C LEU A 158 10.37 0.87 -9.36
N ALA A 159 9.65 0.69 -10.47
CA ALA A 159 10.23 0.58 -11.79
C ALA A 159 10.88 1.90 -12.25
N THR A 160 10.25 3.06 -11.98
CA THR A 160 10.81 4.38 -12.26
C THR A 160 12.14 4.55 -11.56
N TYR A 161 12.18 4.31 -10.24
CA TYR A 161 13.43 4.37 -9.48
C TYR A 161 14.51 3.45 -10.04
N SER A 162 14.17 2.18 -10.31
CA SER A 162 15.11 1.20 -10.88
C SER A 162 15.62 1.62 -12.26
N SER A 163 14.76 2.19 -13.10
CA SER A 163 15.11 2.67 -14.44
C SER A 163 16.09 3.85 -14.38
N VAL A 164 15.81 4.83 -13.52
CA VAL A 164 16.68 6.00 -13.31
C VAL A 164 18.03 5.57 -12.74
N LYS A 165 18.05 4.72 -11.69
CA LYS A 165 19.27 4.23 -11.04
C LYS A 165 20.20 3.49 -12.01
N GLN A 166 19.62 2.77 -12.98
CA GLN A 166 20.39 1.95 -13.93
C GLN A 166 20.56 2.59 -15.31
N GLY A 167 20.08 3.82 -15.51
CA GLY A 167 20.14 4.51 -16.82
C GLY A 167 19.38 3.81 -17.95
N LYS A 168 18.26 3.11 -17.64
CA LYS A 168 17.47 2.33 -18.60
C LYS A 168 16.34 3.17 -19.19
N TRP A 169 16.68 4.00 -20.17
CA TRP A 169 15.78 4.99 -20.80
C TRP A 169 14.50 4.37 -21.39
N PHE A 170 14.59 3.22 -22.04
CA PHE A 170 13.42 2.56 -22.60
C PHE A 170 12.40 2.18 -21.52
N SER A 171 12.85 1.57 -20.42
CA SER A 171 11.98 1.26 -19.28
C SER A 171 11.41 2.53 -18.63
N LEU A 172 12.18 3.62 -18.62
CA LEU A 172 11.73 4.91 -18.08
C LEU A 172 10.61 5.49 -18.96
N MET A 173 10.71 5.41 -20.29
CA MET A 173 9.63 5.83 -21.20
C MET A 173 8.35 5.03 -20.95
N LEU A 174 8.44 3.71 -20.75
CA LEU A 174 7.26 2.90 -20.40
C LEU A 174 6.65 3.36 -19.07
N CYS A 175 7.49 3.67 -18.06
CA CYS A 175 7.00 4.21 -16.79
C CYS A 175 6.26 5.55 -17.00
N VAL A 176 6.77 6.45 -17.82
CA VAL A 176 6.12 7.75 -18.12
C VAL A 176 4.72 7.55 -18.67
N VAL A 177 4.54 6.61 -19.58
CA VAL A 177 3.20 6.27 -20.10
C VAL A 177 2.30 5.72 -18.97
N CYS A 178 2.84 4.90 -18.08
CA CYS A 178 2.07 4.38 -16.93
C CYS A 178 1.67 5.45 -15.91
N TRP A 179 2.38 6.59 -15.85
CA TRP A 179 1.98 7.72 -15.01
C TRP A 179 0.70 8.40 -15.49
N LEU A 180 0.44 8.43 -16.81
CA LEU A 180 -0.72 9.12 -17.38
C LEU A 180 -2.06 8.63 -16.81
N PRO A 181 -2.43 7.33 -16.83
CA PRO A 181 -3.68 6.87 -16.27
C PRO A 181 -3.75 7.06 -14.75
N MET A 182 -2.61 7.03 -14.04
CA MET A 182 -2.59 7.32 -12.60
C MET A 182 -2.93 8.78 -12.30
N LEU A 183 -2.44 9.72 -13.11
CA LEU A 183 -2.71 11.14 -12.97
C LEU A 183 -4.13 11.50 -13.42
N LEU A 184 -4.59 10.93 -14.53
CA LEU A 184 -5.87 11.26 -15.15
C LEU A 184 -7.07 10.56 -14.49
N TYR A 185 -6.91 9.26 -14.21
CA TYR A 185 -8.00 8.41 -13.71
C TYR A 185 -7.74 7.85 -12.31
N GLY A 186 -6.60 8.19 -11.70
CA GLY A 186 -6.25 7.75 -10.36
C GLY A 186 -7.01 8.49 -9.26
N SER A 187 -6.99 7.92 -8.05
CA SER A 187 -7.59 8.58 -6.90
C SER A 187 -6.71 9.74 -6.40
N ARG A 188 -7.34 10.80 -5.92
CA ARG A 188 -6.67 11.94 -5.26
C ARG A 188 -5.72 11.49 -4.14
N THR A 189 -6.13 10.49 -3.37
CA THR A 189 -5.35 9.89 -2.28
C THR A 189 -4.00 9.37 -2.76
N MET A 190 -3.96 8.74 -3.95
CA MET A 190 -2.72 8.24 -4.53
C MET A 190 -1.77 9.36 -4.97
N LEU A 191 -2.31 10.47 -5.50
CA LEU A 191 -1.50 11.65 -5.82
C LEU A 191 -0.84 12.23 -4.56
N PHE A 192 -1.59 12.34 -3.45
CA PHE A 192 -1.02 12.72 -2.16
C PHE A 192 0.02 11.73 -1.67
N GLY A 193 -0.20 10.43 -1.85
CA GLY A 193 0.79 9.39 -1.53
C GLY A 193 2.10 9.59 -2.28
N ILE A 194 2.04 9.91 -3.57
CA ILE A 194 3.21 10.24 -4.39
C ILE A 194 3.95 11.46 -3.84
N LEU A 195 3.22 12.52 -3.50
CA LEU A 195 3.82 13.73 -2.90
C LEU A 195 4.53 13.41 -1.57
N VAL A 196 3.92 12.57 -0.72
CA VAL A 196 4.56 12.12 0.53
C VAL A 196 5.82 11.29 0.24
N VAL A 197 5.82 10.41 -0.77
CA VAL A 197 7.04 9.67 -1.19
C VAL A 197 8.15 10.62 -1.60
N PHE A 198 7.85 11.63 -2.43
CA PHE A 198 8.83 12.64 -2.83
C PHE A 198 9.33 13.43 -1.64
N PHE A 199 8.45 13.86 -0.73
CA PHE A 199 8.80 14.60 0.47
C PHE A 199 9.71 13.79 1.40
N LEU A 200 9.37 12.53 1.69
CA LEU A 200 10.20 11.64 2.51
C LEU A 200 11.56 11.37 1.85
N SER A 201 11.57 11.12 0.54
CA SER A 201 12.81 10.93 -0.23
C SER A 201 13.70 12.18 -0.17
N PHE A 202 13.09 13.35 -0.31
CA PHE A 202 13.76 14.64 -0.20
C PHE A 202 14.36 14.85 1.20
N LEU A 203 13.58 14.65 2.26
CA LEU A 203 14.06 14.78 3.64
C LEU A 203 15.25 13.86 3.95
N LEU A 204 15.21 12.63 3.46
CA LEU A 204 16.32 11.68 3.62
C LEU A 204 17.55 12.07 2.79
N SER A 205 17.35 12.70 1.63
CA SER A 205 18.42 13.20 0.77
C SER A 205 19.09 14.44 1.33
N LEU A 206 18.31 15.37 1.91
CA LEU A 206 18.82 16.61 2.51
C LEU A 206 19.91 16.33 3.54
N LYS A 207 19.72 15.35 4.41
CA LYS A 207 20.71 15.00 5.46
C LYS A 207 22.08 14.57 4.91
N ARG A 208 22.19 14.28 3.62
CA ARG A 208 23.41 13.84 2.94
C ARG A 208 24.04 14.92 2.08
N MET A 209 23.36 16.04 1.89
CA MET A 209 23.81 17.14 1.07
C MET A 209 24.54 18.18 1.93
N SER A 210 25.53 18.86 1.33
CA SER A 210 26.12 20.06 1.96
C SER A 210 25.07 21.17 2.07
N LEU A 211 25.22 22.04 3.05
CA LEU A 211 24.27 23.11 3.36
C LEU A 211 23.92 23.97 2.13
N GLY A 212 24.90 24.31 1.31
CA GLY A 212 24.68 25.08 0.07
C GLY A 212 23.81 24.34 -0.93
N LYS A 213 24.01 23.03 -1.12
CA LYS A 213 23.14 22.21 -1.99
C LYS A 213 21.73 22.09 -1.43
N GLN A 214 21.57 21.97 -0.09
CA GLN A 214 20.26 21.96 0.55
C GLN A 214 19.48 23.24 0.26
N LEU A 215 20.12 24.42 0.42
CA LEU A 215 19.49 25.71 0.16
C LEU A 215 19.05 25.83 -1.30
N VAL A 216 19.90 25.45 -2.27
CA VAL A 216 19.55 25.49 -3.70
C VAL A 216 18.35 24.61 -4.00
N VAL A 217 18.32 23.37 -3.50
CA VAL A 217 17.22 22.43 -3.77
C VAL A 217 15.93 22.90 -3.10
N ILE A 218 15.99 23.42 -1.86
CA ILE A 218 14.82 23.98 -1.17
C ILE A 218 14.29 25.21 -1.94
N THR A 219 15.16 26.11 -2.39
CA THR A 219 14.75 27.28 -3.18
C THR A 219 14.08 26.88 -4.48
N LEU A 220 14.66 25.91 -5.23
CA LEU A 220 14.07 25.39 -6.45
C LEU A 220 12.68 24.76 -6.18
N LEU A 221 12.55 24.00 -5.10
CA LEU A 221 11.25 23.42 -4.71
C LEU A 221 10.21 24.50 -4.42
N ILE A 222 10.57 25.54 -3.66
CA ILE A 222 9.69 26.65 -3.34
C ILE A 222 9.25 27.36 -4.64
N VAL A 223 10.18 27.63 -5.56
CA VAL A 223 9.89 28.26 -6.85
C VAL A 223 8.96 27.38 -7.69
N CYS A 224 9.20 26.08 -7.79
CA CYS A 224 8.33 25.15 -8.50
C CYS A 224 6.91 25.12 -7.89
N VAL A 225 6.79 25.04 -6.57
CA VAL A 225 5.50 25.07 -5.87
C VAL A 225 4.78 26.40 -6.14
N ALA A 226 5.48 27.54 -6.07
CA ALA A 226 4.92 28.86 -6.35
C ALA A 226 4.41 28.94 -7.80
N ILE A 227 5.17 28.49 -8.80
CA ILE A 227 4.75 28.48 -10.21
C ILE A 227 3.50 27.62 -10.40
N ILE A 228 3.47 26.42 -9.81
CA ILE A 228 2.31 25.51 -9.90
C ILE A 228 1.09 26.17 -9.24
N THR A 229 1.25 26.78 -8.05
CA THR A 229 0.15 27.41 -7.32
C THR A 229 -0.41 28.61 -8.07
N ILE A 230 0.43 29.46 -8.66
CA ILE A 230 0.00 30.62 -9.44
C ILE A 230 -0.77 30.20 -10.70
N ASN A 231 -0.33 29.12 -11.34
CA ASN A 231 -0.93 28.64 -12.59
C ASN A 231 -1.90 27.48 -12.38
N PHE A 232 -2.28 27.15 -11.13
CA PHE A 232 -3.04 25.96 -10.78
C PHE A 232 -4.33 25.86 -11.60
N ASN A 233 -5.18 26.88 -11.55
CA ASN A 233 -6.48 26.87 -12.23
C ASN A 233 -6.34 26.78 -13.75
N THR A 234 -5.39 27.51 -14.34
CA THR A 234 -5.14 27.53 -15.78
C THR A 234 -4.65 26.16 -16.26
N LEU A 235 -3.68 25.57 -15.54
CA LEU A 235 -3.11 24.29 -15.87
C LEU A 235 -4.12 23.15 -15.77
N PHE A 236 -4.86 23.09 -14.64
CA PHE A 236 -5.81 21.99 -14.42
C PHE A 236 -7.07 22.14 -15.27
N LYS A 237 -7.50 23.38 -15.59
CA LYS A 237 -8.57 23.61 -16.54
C LYS A 237 -8.17 23.16 -17.95
N TRP A 238 -6.98 23.52 -18.42
CA TRP A 238 -6.47 23.06 -19.70
C TRP A 238 -6.37 21.51 -19.76
N LEU A 239 -5.86 20.87 -18.70
CA LEU A 239 -5.82 19.41 -18.62
C LEU A 239 -7.22 18.79 -18.62
N TYR A 240 -8.18 19.42 -17.95
CA TYR A 240 -9.57 18.95 -17.93
C TYR A 240 -10.24 19.11 -19.31
N ASP A 241 -9.97 20.18 -20.03
CA ASP A 241 -10.48 20.38 -21.40
C ASP A 241 -9.96 19.30 -22.35
N VAL A 242 -8.72 18.83 -22.16
CA VAL A 242 -8.12 17.71 -22.93
C VAL A 242 -8.66 16.35 -22.50
N PHE A 243 -8.93 16.17 -21.19
CA PHE A 243 -9.38 14.89 -20.60
C PHE A 243 -10.66 15.07 -19.77
N PRO A 244 -11.81 15.38 -20.40
CA PRO A 244 -13.05 15.72 -19.71
C PRO A 244 -13.67 14.56 -18.92
N THR A 245 -13.27 13.32 -19.21
CA THR A 245 -13.69 12.12 -18.48
C THR A 245 -12.94 11.91 -17.17
N SER A 246 -11.91 12.72 -16.89
CA SER A 246 -11.10 12.60 -15.67
C SER A 246 -11.85 13.16 -14.47
N ARG A 247 -12.36 12.28 -13.62
CA ARG A 247 -12.99 12.65 -12.34
C ARG A 247 -12.03 13.41 -11.42
N THR A 248 -10.76 13.05 -11.40
CA THR A 248 -9.73 13.72 -10.59
C THR A 248 -9.54 15.17 -11.01
N LEU A 249 -9.43 15.44 -12.33
CA LEU A 249 -9.32 16.79 -12.86
C LEU A 249 -10.60 17.60 -12.62
N GLN A 250 -11.77 16.98 -12.75
CA GLN A 250 -13.06 17.62 -12.45
C GLN A 250 -13.08 18.18 -11.02
N TYR A 251 -12.72 17.37 -10.02
CA TYR A 251 -12.67 17.83 -8.62
C TYR A 251 -11.59 18.89 -8.35
N LEU A 252 -10.44 18.79 -9.03
CA LEU A 252 -9.38 19.80 -8.91
C LEU A 252 -9.82 21.15 -9.46
N VAL A 253 -10.53 21.16 -10.59
CA VAL A 253 -11.06 22.39 -11.20
C VAL A 253 -12.23 22.96 -10.42
N ALA A 254 -13.10 22.09 -9.86
CA ALA A 254 -14.24 22.52 -9.03
C ALA A 254 -13.82 23.03 -7.64
N GLY A 255 -12.60 22.82 -7.21
CA GLY A 255 -12.14 23.16 -5.86
C GLY A 255 -12.58 22.18 -4.77
N ASP A 256 -13.31 21.12 -5.12
CA ASP A 256 -13.90 20.14 -4.19
C ASP A 256 -12.93 19.01 -3.86
N ILE A 257 -11.67 19.34 -3.64
CA ILE A 257 -10.58 18.35 -3.45
C ILE A 257 -10.84 17.45 -2.25
N PHE A 258 -11.49 17.98 -1.21
CA PHE A 258 -11.74 17.30 0.05
C PHE A 258 -13.22 16.92 0.27
N ASP A 259 -14.11 17.22 -0.67
CA ASP A 259 -15.53 16.86 -0.53
C ASP A 259 -15.70 15.35 -0.76
N ASP A 260 -15.94 14.65 0.33
CA ASP A 260 -16.22 13.21 0.37
C ASP A 260 -17.31 12.99 1.44
N SER A 261 -18.48 13.58 1.21
CA SER A 261 -19.63 13.62 2.13
C SER A 261 -19.99 12.23 2.70
N ASN A 262 -19.84 11.17 1.88
CA ASN A 262 -20.14 9.81 2.30
C ASN A 262 -19.16 9.28 3.38
N ARG A 263 -17.87 9.67 3.34
CA ARG A 263 -16.90 9.21 4.34
C ARG A 263 -17.08 9.89 5.69
N PHE A 264 -17.49 11.15 5.71
CA PHE A 264 -17.77 11.86 6.96
C PHE A 264 -18.89 11.18 7.76
N VAL A 265 -19.89 10.61 7.10
CA VAL A 265 -20.96 9.85 7.76
C VAL A 265 -20.38 8.64 8.52
N TYR A 266 -19.41 7.91 7.92
CA TYR A 266 -18.74 6.80 8.61
C TYR A 266 -17.90 7.29 9.78
N TYR A 267 -17.15 8.38 9.64
CA TYR A 267 -16.34 8.95 10.72
C TYR A 267 -17.20 9.40 11.90
N ASP A 268 -18.32 10.07 11.64
CA ASP A 268 -19.21 10.53 12.70
C ASP A 268 -19.89 9.37 13.44
N ARG A 269 -20.27 8.32 12.74
CA ARG A 269 -20.81 7.12 13.37
C ARG A 269 -19.78 6.45 14.30
N ILE A 270 -18.52 6.31 13.88
CA ILE A 270 -17.46 5.77 14.74
C ILE A 270 -17.19 6.68 15.93
N LYS A 271 -17.06 7.99 15.72
CA LYS A 271 -16.85 8.94 16.81
C LYS A 271 -17.96 8.87 17.85
N ASN A 272 -19.22 8.80 17.40
CA ASN A 272 -20.39 8.65 18.27
C ASN A 272 -20.32 7.33 19.03
N SER A 273 -20.02 6.21 18.37
CA SER A 273 -19.84 4.92 19.04
C SER A 273 -18.74 4.97 20.11
N LEU A 274 -17.57 5.51 19.76
CA LEU A 274 -16.43 5.62 20.70
C LEU A 274 -16.69 6.59 21.85
N SER A 275 -17.48 7.65 21.64
CA SER A 275 -17.86 8.57 22.72
C SER A 275 -18.84 7.96 23.70
N LEU A 276 -19.79 7.15 23.21
CA LEU A 276 -20.79 6.45 24.05
C LEU A 276 -20.18 5.22 24.75
N TYR A 277 -19.30 4.49 24.08
CA TYR A 277 -18.76 3.22 24.53
C TYR A 277 -17.23 3.14 24.35
N PRO A 278 -16.43 3.98 25.01
CA PRO A 278 -14.98 4.11 24.74
C PRO A 278 -14.18 2.83 25.03
N PHE A 279 -14.68 1.97 25.90
CA PHE A 279 -14.00 0.72 26.30
C PHE A 279 -14.56 -0.52 25.61
N LYS A 280 -15.60 -0.37 24.76
CA LYS A 280 -16.17 -1.51 24.05
C LYS A 280 -15.19 -2.01 23.00
N VAL A 281 -14.89 -3.30 23.04
CA VAL A 281 -14.08 -4.00 22.04
C VAL A 281 -15.03 -4.70 21.07
N TYR A 282 -15.00 -4.28 19.81
CA TYR A 282 -15.84 -4.89 18.79
C TYR A 282 -15.14 -6.06 18.07
N GLY A 283 -13.80 -6.19 18.24
CA GLY A 283 -13.01 -7.19 17.54
C GLY A 283 -12.69 -6.83 16.08
N PHE A 284 -11.95 -7.70 15.40
CA PHE A 284 -11.73 -7.53 13.96
C PHE A 284 -13.05 -7.46 13.20
N LEU A 285 -13.12 -6.61 12.17
CA LEU A 285 -14.35 -6.34 11.40
C LEU A 285 -15.46 -5.67 12.21
N GLY A 286 -15.21 -5.28 13.45
CA GLY A 286 -16.22 -4.70 14.34
C GLY A 286 -16.81 -3.40 13.83
N ASP A 287 -16.06 -2.59 13.11
CA ASP A 287 -16.55 -1.37 12.44
C ASP A 287 -17.57 -1.71 11.34
N ARG A 288 -17.30 -2.75 10.54
CA ARG A 288 -18.19 -3.21 9.46
C ARG A 288 -19.50 -3.78 10.00
N ILE A 289 -19.39 -4.63 11.02
CA ILE A 289 -20.56 -5.21 11.67
C ILE A 289 -21.42 -4.13 12.33
N TYR A 290 -20.77 -3.17 13.01
CA TYR A 290 -21.48 -2.04 13.59
C TYR A 290 -22.26 -1.24 12.55
N TYR A 291 -21.67 -0.99 11.36
CA TYR A 291 -22.40 -0.31 10.28
C TYR A 291 -23.55 -1.14 9.72
N ALA A 292 -23.34 -2.44 9.56
CA ALA A 292 -24.39 -3.34 9.08
C ALA A 292 -25.59 -3.38 10.05
N GLU A 293 -25.33 -3.36 11.36
CA GLU A 293 -26.38 -3.35 12.39
C GLU A 293 -27.13 -2.01 12.49
N GLN A 294 -26.51 -0.91 12.04
CA GLN A 294 -27.14 0.41 11.97
C GLN A 294 -27.94 0.63 10.66
N GLY A 295 -27.78 -0.27 9.68
CA GLY A 295 -28.52 -0.24 8.42
C GLY A 295 -29.92 -0.84 8.58
N VAL A 296 -30.85 -0.40 7.71
CA VAL A 296 -32.24 -0.86 7.73
C VAL A 296 -32.44 -2.08 6.84
N ASP A 297 -31.51 -2.36 5.91
CA ASP A 297 -31.62 -3.38 4.89
C ASP A 297 -30.74 -4.60 5.17
N ILE A 298 -31.17 -5.76 4.69
CA ILE A 298 -30.37 -6.99 4.70
C ILE A 298 -29.28 -6.83 3.63
N LEU A 299 -28.02 -6.64 4.09
CA LEU A 299 -26.87 -6.46 3.23
C LEU A 299 -26.21 -7.79 2.88
N SER A 300 -25.71 -7.90 1.65
CA SER A 300 -24.84 -9.00 1.25
C SER A 300 -23.49 -8.94 1.97
N VAL A 301 -22.80 -10.07 2.13
CA VAL A 301 -21.46 -10.13 2.73
C VAL A 301 -20.48 -9.19 2.02
N GLY A 302 -20.56 -9.07 0.69
CA GLY A 302 -19.70 -8.18 -0.09
C GLY A 302 -19.97 -6.70 0.18
N GLU A 303 -21.22 -6.31 0.43
CA GLU A 303 -21.58 -4.95 0.83
C GLU A 303 -21.04 -4.63 2.23
N ILE A 304 -21.22 -5.55 3.20
CA ILE A 304 -20.69 -5.41 4.56
C ILE A 304 -19.15 -5.32 4.51
N GLU A 305 -18.48 -6.13 3.69
CA GLU A 305 -17.03 -6.10 3.52
C GLU A 305 -16.54 -4.72 3.03
N SER A 306 -17.31 -4.03 2.22
CA SER A 306 -16.99 -2.69 1.71
C SER A 306 -17.26 -1.56 2.70
N MET A 307 -18.03 -1.79 3.77
CA MET A 307 -18.45 -0.82 4.78
C MET A 307 -17.42 -0.63 5.90
N TYR A 308 -16.19 -0.34 5.59
CA TYR A 308 -15.18 -0.06 6.62
C TYR A 308 -14.98 1.43 6.85
N SER A 309 -14.30 1.76 7.93
CA SER A 309 -14.08 3.14 8.39
C SER A 309 -13.31 4.03 7.42
N HIS A 310 -12.68 3.49 6.38
CA HIS A 310 -11.76 4.20 5.47
C HIS A 310 -10.63 4.97 6.20
N ASN A 311 -10.40 4.64 7.48
CA ASN A 311 -9.41 5.30 8.33
C ASN A 311 -8.88 4.28 9.33
N VAL A 312 -7.67 3.77 9.11
CA VAL A 312 -7.06 2.72 9.95
C VAL A 312 -6.91 3.14 11.42
N PRO A 313 -6.48 4.36 11.76
CA PRO A 313 -6.48 4.83 13.15
C PRO A 313 -7.84 4.69 13.86
N LEU A 314 -8.92 5.06 13.22
CA LEU A 314 -10.28 4.93 13.77
C LEU A 314 -10.74 3.46 13.81
N GLU A 315 -10.41 2.69 12.78
CA GLU A 315 -10.69 1.25 12.71
C GLU A 315 -10.03 0.49 13.87
N LEU A 316 -8.77 0.80 14.21
CA LEU A 316 -8.09 0.22 15.36
C LEU A 316 -8.76 0.61 16.69
N CYS A 317 -9.19 1.87 16.84
CA CYS A 317 -9.92 2.30 18.02
C CYS A 317 -11.27 1.60 18.17
N MET A 318 -11.97 1.36 17.06
CA MET A 318 -13.25 0.65 17.07
C MET A 318 -13.06 -0.84 17.40
N ASN A 319 -12.09 -1.49 16.74
CA ASN A 319 -11.87 -2.91 16.91
C ASN A 319 -11.34 -3.30 18.28
N PHE A 320 -10.46 -2.50 18.87
CA PHE A 320 -9.78 -2.82 20.14
C PHE A 320 -10.22 -1.98 21.34
N GLY A 321 -11.13 -1.02 21.15
CA GLY A 321 -11.48 0.01 22.11
C GLY A 321 -10.54 1.22 22.02
N LEU A 322 -11.02 2.38 22.52
CA LEU A 322 -10.35 3.67 22.34
C LEU A 322 -8.91 3.67 22.85
N LEU A 323 -8.67 3.26 24.10
CA LEU A 323 -7.33 3.31 24.69
C LEU A 323 -6.33 2.35 24.04
N PRO A 324 -6.62 1.05 23.87
CA PRO A 324 -5.72 0.15 23.15
C PRO A 324 -5.52 0.56 21.69
N GLY A 325 -6.56 1.03 21.00
CA GLY A 325 -6.46 1.49 19.61
C GLY A 325 -5.55 2.70 19.48
N VAL A 326 -5.68 3.71 20.34
CA VAL A 326 -4.77 4.87 20.37
C VAL A 326 -3.34 4.42 20.67
N PHE A 327 -3.13 3.54 21.66
CA PHE A 327 -1.81 3.02 21.99
C PHE A 327 -1.17 2.30 20.79
N LEU A 328 -1.91 1.45 20.07
CA LEU A 328 -1.42 0.76 18.89
C LEU A 328 -1.01 1.76 17.79
N ASN A 329 -1.83 2.79 17.54
CA ASN A 329 -1.51 3.84 16.58
C ASN A 329 -0.21 4.58 16.94
N LEU A 330 -0.09 5.04 18.19
CA LEU A 330 1.12 5.74 18.67
C LEU A 330 2.35 4.85 18.64
N TYR A 331 2.21 3.57 19.03
CA TYR A 331 3.30 2.59 18.97
C TYR A 331 3.78 2.36 17.54
N PHE A 332 2.87 2.20 16.58
CA PHE A 332 3.21 2.01 15.18
C PHE A 332 3.91 3.25 14.61
N MET A 333 3.38 4.44 14.87
CA MET A 333 4.00 5.71 14.47
C MET A 333 5.40 5.89 15.08
N TYR A 334 5.57 5.60 16.36
CA TYR A 334 6.88 5.63 17.02
C TYR A 334 7.89 4.70 16.33
N LYS A 335 7.48 3.46 15.96
CA LYS A 335 8.35 2.51 15.26
C LYS A 335 8.73 3.01 13.87
N ILE A 336 7.78 3.60 13.13
CA ILE A 336 8.05 4.22 11.83
C ILE A 336 9.08 5.35 11.96
N VAL A 337 8.87 6.29 12.86
CA VAL A 337 9.79 7.42 13.08
C VAL A 337 11.19 6.92 13.45
N LYS A 338 11.27 5.91 14.32
CA LYS A 338 12.54 5.27 14.68
C LYS A 338 13.22 4.65 13.45
N CYS A 339 12.49 3.95 12.58
CA CYS A 339 13.03 3.38 11.35
C CYS A 339 13.52 4.45 10.37
N ILE A 340 12.78 5.56 10.18
CA ILE A 340 13.22 6.70 9.38
C ILE A 340 14.53 7.27 9.92
N GLY A 341 14.64 7.43 11.25
CA GLY A 341 15.86 7.88 11.92
C GLY A 341 17.07 6.96 11.69
N MET A 342 16.85 5.63 11.67
CA MET A 342 17.90 4.65 11.36
C MET A 342 18.32 4.69 9.89
N LEU A 343 17.33 4.72 8.98
CA LEU A 343 17.58 4.75 7.54
C LEU A 343 18.25 6.06 7.09
N SER A 344 18.00 7.17 7.77
CA SER A 344 18.65 8.46 7.46
C SER A 344 20.17 8.44 7.68
N LYS A 345 20.68 7.52 8.50
CA LYS A 345 22.10 7.32 8.76
C LYS A 345 22.79 6.35 7.77
N GLY A 346 21.99 5.64 6.96
CA GLY A 346 22.48 4.63 6.02
C GLY A 346 22.83 5.22 4.63
N ASN A 347 23.47 4.42 3.77
CA ASN A 347 23.97 4.85 2.46
C ASN A 347 22.93 4.85 1.32
N GLY A 348 21.62 4.78 1.59
CA GLY A 348 20.58 4.97 0.57
C GLY A 348 20.42 3.83 -0.43
N GLY A 349 20.48 2.59 0.01
CA GLY A 349 20.28 1.41 -0.85
C GLY A 349 18.82 1.22 -1.32
N ALA A 350 18.61 0.20 -2.16
CA ALA A 350 17.29 -0.19 -2.67
C ALA A 350 16.25 -0.38 -1.56
N PHE A 351 16.66 -0.98 -0.45
CA PHE A 351 15.81 -1.19 0.71
C PHE A 351 15.20 0.11 1.26
N GLN A 352 15.99 1.18 1.36
CA GLN A 352 15.53 2.47 1.86
C GLN A 352 14.45 3.06 0.95
N ILE A 353 14.65 3.01 -0.37
CA ILE A 353 13.68 3.59 -1.31
C ILE A 353 12.39 2.77 -1.35
N VAL A 354 12.48 1.45 -1.26
CA VAL A 354 11.32 0.56 -1.15
C VAL A 354 10.52 0.92 0.10
N PHE A 355 11.19 1.06 1.26
CA PHE A 355 10.54 1.49 2.49
C PHE A 355 9.84 2.84 2.33
N VAL A 356 10.49 3.83 1.73
CA VAL A 356 9.92 5.17 1.52
C VAL A 356 8.72 5.15 0.57
N ILE A 357 8.80 4.39 -0.54
CA ILE A 357 7.70 4.27 -1.49
C ILE A 357 6.47 3.64 -0.82
N PHE A 358 6.65 2.48 -0.17
CA PHE A 358 5.54 1.84 0.50
C PHE A 358 5.00 2.70 1.65
N LEU A 359 5.88 3.28 2.47
CA LEU A 359 5.48 4.11 3.60
C LEU A 359 4.68 5.34 3.14
N GLY A 360 5.20 6.10 2.17
CA GLY A 360 4.57 7.34 1.73
C GLY A 360 3.17 7.14 1.17
N VAL A 361 2.99 6.15 0.29
CA VAL A 361 1.69 5.81 -0.26
C VAL A 361 0.75 5.26 0.81
N THR A 362 1.24 4.32 1.63
CA THR A 362 0.40 3.65 2.63
C THR A 362 -0.03 4.59 3.75
N LEU A 363 0.81 5.53 4.21
CA LEU A 363 0.42 6.48 5.26
C LEU A 363 -0.80 7.32 4.84
N VAL A 364 -0.82 7.79 3.60
CA VAL A 364 -1.96 8.56 3.09
C VAL A 364 -3.20 7.66 2.99
N ASN A 365 -3.04 6.46 2.44
CA ASN A 365 -4.12 5.51 2.32
C ASN A 365 -4.71 5.11 3.68
N MET A 366 -3.89 4.89 4.70
CA MET A 366 -4.34 4.55 6.06
C MET A 366 -5.25 5.63 6.68
N ILE A 367 -5.05 6.89 6.33
CA ILE A 367 -5.85 8.00 6.87
C ILE A 367 -7.17 8.18 6.13
N VAL A 368 -7.21 7.83 4.82
CA VAL A 368 -8.32 8.29 3.95
C VAL A 368 -9.06 7.15 3.25
N SER A 369 -8.45 5.99 2.99
CA SER A 369 -8.99 5.11 1.94
C SER A 369 -9.05 3.62 2.24
N VAL A 370 -8.29 3.09 3.19
CA VAL A 370 -8.11 1.64 3.32
C VAL A 370 -8.39 1.11 4.73
N SER A 371 -8.55 -0.20 4.80
CA SER A 371 -8.59 -0.98 6.04
C SER A 371 -7.29 -1.78 6.18
N TYR A 372 -6.77 -1.90 7.40
CA TYR A 372 -5.59 -2.74 7.66
C TYR A 372 -5.88 -4.23 7.46
N LEU A 373 -7.15 -4.63 7.40
CA LEU A 373 -7.58 -6.00 7.12
C LEU A 373 -7.67 -6.33 5.63
N ASN A 374 -7.55 -5.32 4.74
CA ASN A 374 -7.66 -5.51 3.29
C ASN A 374 -6.39 -5.09 2.53
N GLU A 375 -5.58 -4.19 3.10
CA GLU A 375 -4.47 -3.56 2.40
C GLU A 375 -3.13 -4.23 2.69
N TYR A 376 -2.57 -4.91 1.70
CA TYR A 376 -1.32 -5.66 1.83
C TYR A 376 -0.09 -4.77 2.08
N SER A 377 -0.11 -3.52 1.62
CA SER A 377 1.02 -2.60 1.79
C SER A 377 1.27 -2.25 3.25
N ILE A 378 0.23 -2.22 4.09
CA ILE A 378 0.34 -2.03 5.54
C ILE A 378 1.14 -3.19 6.15
N TRP A 379 0.81 -4.43 5.82
CA TRP A 379 1.50 -5.62 6.32
C TRP A 379 2.92 -5.72 5.81
N LEU A 380 3.17 -5.31 4.58
CA LEU A 380 4.52 -5.23 4.03
C LEU A 380 5.37 -4.20 4.80
N ILE A 381 4.81 -3.02 5.13
CA ILE A 381 5.51 -2.01 5.95
C ILE A 381 5.77 -2.53 7.36
N ILE A 382 4.80 -3.19 7.99
CA ILE A 382 5.01 -3.83 9.30
C ILE A 382 6.21 -4.78 9.22
N GLY A 383 6.27 -5.61 8.18
CA GLY A 383 7.40 -6.49 7.92
C GLY A 383 8.73 -5.74 7.77
N LEU A 384 8.76 -4.69 6.95
CA LEU A 384 9.95 -3.84 6.74
C LEU A 384 10.41 -3.17 8.05
N VAL A 385 9.49 -2.65 8.85
CA VAL A 385 9.78 -2.05 10.17
C VAL A 385 10.47 -3.07 11.08
N PHE A 386 9.91 -4.28 11.18
CA PHE A 386 10.53 -5.34 11.98
C PHE A 386 11.88 -5.79 11.42
N HIS A 387 12.08 -5.76 10.11
CA HIS A 387 13.36 -6.05 9.47
C HIS A 387 14.44 -5.04 9.92
N ILE A 388 14.16 -3.74 9.81
CA ILE A 388 15.07 -2.66 10.19
C ILE A 388 15.44 -2.74 11.68
N LEU A 389 14.44 -2.88 12.54
CA LEU A 389 14.65 -2.97 13.99
C LEU A 389 15.46 -4.22 14.36
N GLY A 390 15.20 -5.35 13.70
CA GLY A 390 15.95 -6.59 13.92
C GLY A 390 17.43 -6.49 13.55
N GLN A 391 17.74 -5.87 12.39
CA GLN A 391 19.12 -5.64 11.98
C GLN A 391 19.87 -4.71 12.94
N HIS A 392 19.21 -3.65 13.39
CA HIS A 392 19.83 -2.71 14.34
C HIS A 392 20.15 -3.37 15.68
N ASN A 393 19.22 -4.15 16.22
CA ASN A 393 19.44 -4.86 17.49
C ASN A 393 20.56 -5.90 17.37
N ALA A 394 20.64 -6.62 16.26
CA ALA A 394 21.72 -7.59 16.01
C ALA A 394 23.10 -6.91 15.95
N LYS A 395 23.20 -5.75 15.28
CA LYS A 395 24.43 -4.95 15.24
C LYS A 395 24.87 -4.50 16.63
N LYS A 396 23.94 -3.96 17.43
CA LYS A 396 24.22 -3.50 18.81
C LYS A 396 24.67 -4.65 19.72
N LEU A 397 24.06 -5.85 19.57
CA LEU A 397 24.47 -7.04 20.33
C LEU A 397 25.89 -7.50 19.98
N ASN A 398 26.28 -7.40 18.70
CA ASN A 398 27.65 -7.73 18.28
C ASN A 398 28.67 -6.71 18.80
N GLU A 399 28.33 -5.43 18.81
CA GLU A 399 29.19 -4.37 19.38
C GLU A 399 29.39 -4.51 20.91
N LEU A 400 28.43 -5.12 21.62
CA LEU A 400 28.55 -5.36 23.07
C LEU A 400 29.34 -6.64 23.41
N LYS A 401 29.60 -7.52 22.43
CA LYS A 401 30.35 -8.76 22.61
C LYS A 401 31.84 -8.62 22.24
N CYS A 402 32.22 -7.55 21.57
CA CYS A 402 33.60 -7.15 21.28
C CYS A 402 34.12 -6.20 22.36
#